data_3166cbbd72f79fb419671cf7ba951af5
#
_entry.id   3166cbbd72f79fb419671cf7ba951af5
#
_cell.length_a   1.000
_cell.length_b   1.000
_cell.length_c   1.000
_cell.angle_alpha   90.00
_cell.angle_beta   90.00
_cell.angle_gamma   90.00
#
_symmetry.space_group_name_H-M   'P 1'
#
loop_
_entity.id
_entity.type
_entity.pdbx_description
1 polymer ?
#
loop_
_entity_poly.entity_id
_entity_poly.type
_entity_poly.pdbx_seq_one_letter_code
_entity_poly.pdbx_strand_id
1 'polypeptide(L)'
;MIRGKLKKITAFILAAVLCLTGSAAAAAEKPASWEIIEKIVVLYAAEGENAADRISQLLRELEEVDASASKKWAEILFLWNDSELTINEDILPDGLPDTDELCLVALGFQLNPDGSMKEELIHRLETLKRSAEKYPKAMIVCTGGGTARDNPSATEAGKMAEWLRENGVEPSRIIVENRSQTTAQNAVYTMDILEKDFPQVSKLAIISSDYHIATGVLLFGAEAILRDRSDVEILSNAAWKAPAGTLSPMFQAGALIELLGDRQTAYDIYFDTYDIHEIIPLD
;
A
#
# COMPACT_ATOMS: atom_id res chain seq x y z
N MET A 1 -29.80 27.99 20.93
CA MET A 1 -29.22 28.38 19.62
C MET A 1 -27.69 28.32 19.75
N ILE A 2 -27.12 27.12 19.57
CA ILE A 2 -25.66 26.88 19.64
C ILE A 2 -25.31 26.17 18.36
N ARG A 3 -24.70 26.91 17.42
CA ARG A 3 -24.14 26.36 16.18
C ARG A 3 -22.75 25.78 16.49
N GLY A 4 -22.64 24.46 16.56
CA GLY A 4 -21.37 23.77 16.59
C GLY A 4 -20.68 23.87 15.22
N LYS A 5 -19.47 24.41 15.19
CA LYS A 5 -18.60 24.43 14.02
C LYS A 5 -17.99 23.05 13.85
N LEU A 6 -18.45 22.32 12.83
CA LEU A 6 -17.77 21.12 12.34
C LEU A 6 -16.46 21.58 11.69
N LYS A 7 -15.33 21.30 12.31
CA LYS A 7 -14.02 21.48 11.67
C LYS A 7 -13.85 20.30 10.68
N LYS A 8 -13.98 20.60 9.40
CA LYS A 8 -13.54 19.69 8.34
C LYS A 8 -12.02 19.57 8.40
N ILE A 9 -11.52 18.43 8.83
CA ILE A 9 -10.11 18.06 8.66
C ILE A 9 -9.98 17.61 7.21
N THR A 10 -9.50 18.50 6.36
CA THR A 10 -9.24 18.22 4.96
C THR A 10 -7.93 17.42 4.90
N ALA A 11 -8.00 16.16 4.57
CA ALA A 11 -6.82 15.40 4.19
C ALA A 11 -6.28 16.02 2.89
N PHE A 12 -5.10 16.64 2.95
CA PHE A 12 -4.42 17.13 1.76
C PHE A 12 -3.78 15.97 1.02
N ILE A 13 -4.51 15.39 0.05
CA ILE A 13 -3.91 14.58 -1.00
C ILE A 13 -3.40 15.56 -2.06
N LEU A 14 -2.09 15.66 -2.19
CA LEU A 14 -1.48 16.51 -3.20
C LEU A 14 -1.51 15.76 -4.54
N ALA A 15 -2.42 16.19 -5.42
CA ALA A 15 -2.48 15.69 -6.80
C ALA A 15 -1.25 16.18 -7.57
N ALA A 16 -0.39 15.26 -7.99
CA ALA A 16 0.57 15.53 -9.04
C ALA A 16 -0.20 15.60 -10.37
N VAL A 17 -0.38 16.81 -10.90
CA VAL A 17 -0.94 17.02 -12.25
C VAL A 17 0.11 16.55 -13.25
N LEU A 18 -0.01 15.33 -13.75
CA LEU A 18 0.72 14.87 -14.92
C LEU A 18 0.02 15.43 -16.18
N CYS A 19 0.71 16.29 -16.93
CA CYS A 19 0.32 16.65 -18.29
C CYS A 19 0.34 15.41 -19.17
N LEU A 20 -0.82 14.83 -19.45
CA LEU A 20 -1.01 13.78 -20.46
C LEU A 20 -1.03 14.41 -21.85
N THR A 21 0.12 14.47 -22.51
CA THR A 21 0.21 14.52 -23.96
C THR A 21 0.55 13.11 -24.45
N GLY A 22 -0.44 12.29 -24.64
CA GLY A 22 -0.30 10.94 -25.18
C GLY A 22 -1.46 10.68 -26.16
N SER A 23 -1.12 10.26 -27.35
CA SER A 23 -2.06 9.83 -28.40
C SER A 23 -3.17 8.94 -27.83
N ALA A 24 -4.41 9.19 -28.25
CA ALA A 24 -5.54 8.33 -27.97
C ALA A 24 -5.31 6.94 -28.59
N ALA A 25 -4.65 6.05 -27.85
CA ALA A 25 -4.84 4.64 -28.02
C ALA A 25 -6.30 4.36 -27.60
N ALA A 26 -7.07 3.66 -28.45
CA ALA A 26 -8.39 3.21 -28.08
C ALA A 26 -8.28 2.51 -26.72
N ALA A 27 -9.04 2.98 -25.72
CA ALA A 27 -9.06 2.36 -24.41
C ALA A 27 -9.43 0.89 -24.63
N ALA A 28 -8.57 -0.03 -24.23
CA ALA A 28 -8.90 -1.45 -24.23
C ALA A 28 -10.16 -1.62 -23.38
N GLU A 29 -11.12 -2.39 -23.87
CA GLU A 29 -12.36 -2.65 -23.14
C GLU A 29 -11.99 -3.30 -21.78
N LYS A 30 -12.55 -2.77 -20.70
CA LYS A 30 -12.30 -3.25 -19.33
C LYS A 30 -12.71 -4.71 -19.24
N PRO A 31 -11.88 -5.62 -18.71
CA PRO A 31 -12.27 -7.02 -18.54
C PRO A 31 -13.53 -7.15 -17.68
N ALA A 32 -14.45 -8.02 -18.04
CA ALA A 32 -15.70 -8.25 -17.26
C ALA A 32 -15.41 -8.65 -15.80
N SER A 33 -14.33 -9.39 -15.56
CA SER A 33 -13.87 -9.73 -14.20
C SER A 33 -13.55 -8.50 -13.36
N TRP A 34 -13.00 -7.44 -13.94
CA TRP A 34 -12.66 -6.22 -13.21
C TRP A 34 -13.90 -5.47 -12.70
N GLU A 35 -14.99 -5.45 -13.46
CA GLU A 35 -16.24 -4.83 -13.02
C GLU A 35 -16.84 -5.56 -11.80
N ILE A 36 -16.73 -6.91 -11.79
CA ILE A 36 -17.20 -7.69 -10.65
C ILE A 36 -16.29 -7.47 -9.43
N ILE A 37 -14.97 -7.46 -9.63
CA ILE A 37 -13.99 -7.19 -8.57
C ILE A 37 -14.20 -5.80 -7.98
N GLU A 38 -14.42 -4.80 -8.81
CA GLU A 38 -14.72 -3.42 -8.38
C GLU A 38 -15.92 -3.38 -7.44
N LYS A 39 -17.04 -4.06 -7.84
CA LYS A 39 -18.22 -4.17 -7.00
C LYS A 39 -17.93 -4.86 -5.67
N ILE A 40 -17.16 -5.94 -5.67
CA ILE A 40 -16.75 -6.66 -4.45
C ILE A 40 -15.98 -5.73 -3.52
N VAL A 41 -14.96 -5.05 -4.04
CA VAL A 41 -14.02 -4.23 -3.27
C VAL A 41 -14.71 -3.00 -2.68
N VAL A 42 -15.49 -2.28 -3.51
CA VAL A 42 -16.25 -1.10 -3.08
C VAL A 42 -17.32 -1.46 -2.06
N LEU A 43 -18.05 -2.55 -2.30
CA LEU A 43 -19.09 -3.04 -1.39
C LEU A 43 -18.49 -3.41 -0.02
N TYR A 44 -17.36 -4.12 -0.01
CA TYR A 44 -16.68 -4.46 1.24
C TYR A 44 -16.18 -3.21 1.98
N ALA A 45 -15.60 -2.25 1.26
CA ALA A 45 -15.14 -1.00 1.86
C ALA A 45 -16.28 -0.17 2.51
N ALA A 46 -17.46 -0.21 1.92
CA ALA A 46 -18.61 0.56 2.38
C ALA A 46 -19.37 -0.12 3.54
N GLU A 47 -19.56 -1.42 3.50
CA GLU A 47 -20.46 -2.15 4.40
C GLU A 47 -19.73 -3.21 5.26
N GLY A 48 -18.47 -3.56 4.93
CA GLY A 48 -17.71 -4.58 5.66
C GLY A 48 -18.40 -5.94 5.66
N GLU A 49 -18.44 -6.59 6.81
CA GLU A 49 -19.07 -7.90 7.01
C GLU A 49 -20.59 -7.90 6.76
N ASN A 50 -21.25 -6.76 6.84
CA ASN A 50 -22.69 -6.67 6.55
C ASN A 50 -23.01 -7.01 5.09
N ALA A 51 -22.04 -6.91 4.20
CA ALA A 51 -22.17 -7.26 2.80
C ALA A 51 -21.85 -8.72 2.47
N ALA A 52 -21.54 -9.58 3.45
CA ALA A 52 -20.99 -10.93 3.24
C ALA A 52 -21.80 -11.78 2.25
N ASP A 53 -23.13 -11.79 2.33
CA ASP A 53 -23.98 -12.56 1.43
C ASP A 53 -23.90 -12.05 -0.03
N ARG A 54 -23.91 -10.74 -0.22
CA ARG A 54 -23.79 -10.10 -1.53
C ARG A 54 -22.41 -10.32 -2.13
N ILE A 55 -21.36 -10.19 -1.32
CA ILE A 55 -19.97 -10.47 -1.73
C ILE A 55 -19.82 -11.94 -2.13
N SER A 56 -20.41 -12.86 -1.37
CA SER A 56 -20.41 -14.29 -1.70
C SER A 56 -21.10 -14.57 -3.03
N GLN A 57 -22.14 -13.83 -3.37
CA GLN A 57 -22.79 -13.93 -4.68
C GLN A 57 -21.88 -13.40 -5.80
N LEU A 58 -21.29 -12.22 -5.62
CA LEU A 58 -20.34 -11.64 -6.59
C LEU A 58 -19.12 -12.52 -6.82
N LEU A 59 -18.60 -13.18 -5.78
CA LEU A 59 -17.50 -14.15 -5.92
C LEU A 59 -17.91 -15.37 -6.77
N ARG A 60 -19.15 -15.85 -6.67
CA ARG A 60 -19.65 -16.91 -7.55
C ARG A 60 -19.80 -16.42 -9.00
N GLU A 61 -20.31 -15.20 -9.21
CA GLU A 61 -20.37 -14.59 -10.54
C GLU A 61 -18.94 -14.42 -11.14
N LEU A 62 -17.98 -14.03 -10.31
CA LEU A 62 -16.58 -13.93 -10.72
C LEU A 62 -15.99 -15.32 -11.05
N GLU A 63 -16.34 -16.36 -10.31
CA GLU A 63 -15.89 -17.74 -10.57
C GLU A 63 -16.36 -18.25 -11.95
N GLU A 64 -17.57 -17.88 -12.37
CA GLU A 64 -18.09 -18.22 -13.70
C GLU A 64 -17.31 -17.53 -14.84
N VAL A 65 -16.77 -16.33 -14.59
CA VAL A 65 -16.01 -15.54 -15.57
C VAL A 65 -14.52 -15.84 -15.49
N ASP A 66 -13.98 -15.92 -14.28
CA ASP A 66 -12.56 -16.15 -13.98
C ASP A 66 -12.40 -16.81 -12.61
N ALA A 67 -12.34 -18.15 -12.60
CA ALA A 67 -12.22 -18.93 -11.37
C ALA A 67 -10.90 -18.64 -10.61
N SER A 68 -9.81 -18.30 -11.32
CA SER A 68 -8.55 -17.94 -10.69
C SER A 68 -8.68 -16.61 -9.96
N ALA A 69 -9.27 -15.60 -10.60
CA ALA A 69 -9.53 -14.31 -9.99
C ALA A 69 -10.45 -14.45 -8.76
N SER A 70 -11.52 -15.24 -8.85
CA SER A 70 -12.45 -15.46 -7.72
C SER A 70 -11.71 -15.99 -6.49
N LYS A 71 -10.86 -17.01 -6.68
CA LYS A 71 -10.05 -17.56 -5.58
C LYS A 71 -9.12 -16.52 -4.98
N LYS A 72 -8.33 -15.81 -5.80
CA LYS A 72 -7.40 -14.77 -5.35
C LYS A 72 -8.11 -13.65 -4.58
N TRP A 73 -9.25 -13.19 -5.06
CA TRP A 73 -10.00 -12.13 -4.41
C TRP A 73 -10.69 -12.59 -3.12
N ALA A 74 -11.08 -13.84 -3.00
CA ALA A 74 -11.53 -14.39 -1.73
C ALA A 74 -10.39 -14.40 -0.68
N GLU A 75 -9.16 -14.74 -1.09
CA GLU A 75 -7.97 -14.69 -0.22
C GLU A 75 -7.62 -13.24 0.16
N ILE A 76 -7.71 -12.28 -0.77
CA ILE A 76 -7.47 -10.85 -0.50
C ILE A 76 -8.52 -10.29 0.47
N LEU A 77 -9.80 -10.65 0.31
CA LEU A 77 -10.85 -10.24 1.25
C LEU A 77 -10.62 -10.82 2.65
N PHE A 78 -10.16 -12.06 2.75
CA PHE A 78 -9.80 -12.66 4.03
C PHE A 78 -8.63 -11.89 4.69
N LEU A 79 -7.60 -11.54 3.93
CA LEU A 79 -6.49 -10.72 4.39
C LEU A 79 -6.96 -9.32 4.82
N TRP A 80 -7.90 -8.71 4.09
CA TRP A 80 -8.43 -7.38 4.42
C TRP A 80 -9.26 -7.39 5.71
N ASN A 81 -9.95 -8.49 5.98
CA ASN A 81 -10.75 -8.67 7.20
C ASN A 81 -9.93 -9.13 8.42
N ASP A 82 -8.60 -9.14 8.33
CA ASP A 82 -7.75 -9.59 9.43
C ASP A 82 -7.88 -8.67 10.65
N SER A 83 -8.85 -9.00 11.52
CA SER A 83 -9.09 -8.32 12.78
C SER A 83 -8.01 -8.63 13.85
N GLU A 84 -7.12 -9.59 13.58
CA GLU A 84 -6.06 -10.01 14.50
C GLU A 84 -4.72 -9.33 14.21
N LEU A 85 -4.65 -8.45 13.20
CA LEU A 85 -3.42 -7.73 12.88
C LEU A 85 -2.90 -6.96 14.10
N THR A 86 -1.84 -7.46 14.67
CA THR A 86 -1.12 -6.80 15.77
C THR A 86 -0.13 -5.80 15.21
N ILE A 87 -0.24 -4.53 15.62
CA ILE A 87 0.73 -3.49 15.27
C ILE A 87 1.80 -3.44 16.35
N ASN A 88 3.06 -3.72 15.96
CA ASN A 88 4.20 -3.65 16.88
C ASN A 88 4.74 -2.23 16.91
N GLU A 89 4.72 -1.58 18.08
CA GLU A 89 5.23 -0.22 18.24
C GLU A 89 6.77 -0.20 18.24
N ASP A 90 7.36 0.76 17.54
CA ASP A 90 8.77 1.16 17.55
C ASP A 90 9.81 0.16 17.03
N ILE A 91 9.59 -1.13 17.07
CA ILE A 91 10.58 -2.15 16.65
C ILE A 91 9.88 -3.46 16.29
N LEU A 92 10.46 -4.21 15.37
CA LEU A 92 9.99 -5.57 15.06
C LEU A 92 10.07 -6.49 16.28
N PRO A 93 9.10 -7.42 16.46
CA PRO A 93 9.11 -8.38 17.56
C PRO A 93 10.30 -9.34 17.46
N ASP A 94 10.52 -10.16 18.50
CA ASP A 94 11.47 -11.26 18.48
C ASP A 94 10.95 -12.43 17.65
N GLY A 95 11.86 -13.29 17.19
CA GLY A 95 11.51 -14.56 16.57
C GLY A 95 11.39 -14.56 15.04
N LEU A 96 11.60 -13.41 14.37
CA LEU A 96 11.71 -13.40 12.91
C LEU A 96 13.05 -14.02 12.46
N PRO A 97 13.14 -14.56 11.23
CA PRO A 97 14.39 -15.09 10.71
C PRO A 97 15.42 -13.97 10.52
N ASP A 98 16.65 -14.15 11.04
CA ASP A 98 17.77 -13.25 10.75
C ASP A 98 18.58 -13.79 9.57
N THR A 99 17.99 -13.69 8.39
CA THR A 99 18.56 -14.12 7.11
C THR A 99 18.27 -13.08 6.03
N ASP A 100 18.89 -13.21 4.88
CA ASP A 100 18.63 -12.37 3.70
C ASP A 100 17.31 -12.76 2.95
N GLU A 101 16.61 -13.78 3.43
CA GLU A 101 15.23 -14.06 3.03
C GLU A 101 14.23 -13.05 3.62
N LEU A 102 14.58 -12.44 4.79
CA LEU A 102 13.78 -11.39 5.41
C LEU A 102 14.10 -10.04 4.77
N CYS A 103 13.06 -9.30 4.42
CA CYS A 103 13.16 -7.93 3.94
C CYS A 103 12.27 -6.99 4.75
N LEU A 104 12.86 -5.92 5.27
CA LEU A 104 12.18 -4.84 5.96
C LEU A 104 11.75 -3.81 4.92
N VAL A 105 10.46 -3.68 4.67
CA VAL A 105 9.91 -2.77 3.67
C VAL A 105 9.45 -1.48 4.34
N ALA A 106 10.18 -0.39 4.16
CA ALA A 106 9.83 0.91 4.68
C ALA A 106 9.03 1.71 3.65
N LEU A 107 7.78 2.03 4.01
CA LEU A 107 6.91 2.87 3.19
C LEU A 107 7.29 4.35 3.35
N GLY A 108 7.45 5.03 2.22
CA GLY A 108 7.75 6.44 2.16
C GLY A 108 6.66 7.32 2.79
N PHE A 109 7.00 8.59 2.94
CA PHE A 109 6.10 9.64 3.34
C PHE A 109 6.47 10.93 2.59
N GLN A 110 5.48 11.69 2.18
CA GLN A 110 5.63 12.90 1.38
C GLN A 110 6.76 13.82 1.90
N LEU A 111 7.67 14.20 0.99
CA LEU A 111 8.73 15.16 1.27
C LEU A 111 8.17 16.60 1.46
N ASN A 112 8.99 17.45 2.07
CA ASN A 112 8.78 18.88 2.01
C ASN A 112 8.98 19.40 0.57
N PRO A 113 8.45 20.58 0.22
CA PRO A 113 8.59 21.13 -1.13
C PRO A 113 10.03 21.23 -1.64
N ASP A 114 11.01 21.46 -0.77
CA ASP A 114 12.44 21.55 -1.07
C ASP A 114 13.16 20.18 -1.22
N GLY A 115 12.44 19.09 -0.94
CA GLY A 115 12.97 17.72 -0.99
C GLY A 115 13.56 17.24 0.33
N SER A 116 13.50 18.00 1.42
CA SER A 116 13.82 17.54 2.74
C SER A 116 12.76 16.58 3.29
N MET A 117 13.16 15.68 4.17
CA MET A 117 12.23 14.75 4.81
C MET A 117 11.37 15.47 5.85
N LYS A 118 10.09 15.09 5.92
CA LYS A 118 9.21 15.47 7.02
C LYS A 118 9.55 14.65 8.27
N GLU A 119 9.21 15.18 9.44
CA GLU A 119 9.46 14.56 10.73
C GLU A 119 8.90 13.13 10.81
N GLU A 120 7.69 12.92 10.29
CA GLU A 120 7.08 11.58 10.25
C GLU A 120 7.95 10.56 9.50
N LEU A 121 8.54 10.94 8.36
CA LEU A 121 9.43 10.05 7.60
C LEU A 121 10.69 9.70 8.40
N ILE A 122 11.23 10.66 9.13
CA ILE A 122 12.40 10.44 10.00
C ILE A 122 12.06 9.44 11.11
N HIS A 123 10.91 9.56 11.75
CA HIS A 123 10.49 8.62 12.78
C HIS A 123 10.24 7.20 12.27
N ARG A 124 9.68 7.05 11.04
CA ARG A 124 9.60 5.74 10.38
C ARG A 124 10.99 5.13 10.16
N LEU A 125 11.97 5.97 9.78
CA LEU A 125 13.35 5.53 9.60
C LEU A 125 14.04 5.16 10.91
N GLU A 126 13.75 5.83 12.01
CA GLU A 126 14.24 5.45 13.33
C GLU A 126 13.70 4.07 13.76
N THR A 127 12.41 3.79 13.49
CA THR A 127 11.79 2.48 13.70
C THR A 127 12.44 1.42 12.83
N LEU A 128 12.66 1.72 11.55
CA LEU A 128 13.36 0.84 10.61
C LEU A 128 14.79 0.55 11.08
N LYS A 129 15.55 1.58 11.47
CA LYS A 129 16.95 1.44 11.91
C LYS A 129 17.05 0.51 13.12
N ARG A 130 16.22 0.72 14.17
CA ARG A 130 16.18 -0.18 15.34
C ARG A 130 15.87 -1.62 14.94
N SER A 131 14.92 -1.81 14.03
CA SER A 131 14.56 -3.12 13.50
C SER A 131 15.70 -3.76 12.67
N ALA A 132 16.39 -2.96 11.86
CA ALA A 132 17.53 -3.40 11.06
C ALA A 132 18.77 -3.74 11.89
N GLU A 133 18.97 -3.10 13.05
CA GLU A 133 20.00 -3.44 14.05
C GLU A 133 19.67 -4.77 14.74
N LYS A 134 18.38 -5.04 14.99
CA LYS A 134 17.92 -6.31 15.57
C LYS A 134 18.03 -7.48 14.62
N TYR A 135 17.84 -7.24 13.31
CA TYR A 135 17.94 -8.23 12.23
C TYR A 135 19.03 -7.82 11.24
N PRO A 136 20.32 -8.00 11.60
CA PRO A 136 21.44 -7.46 10.83
C PRO A 136 21.68 -8.11 9.47
N LYS A 137 21.06 -9.27 9.18
CA LYS A 137 21.14 -9.93 7.87
C LYS A 137 19.96 -9.62 6.96
N ALA A 138 18.85 -9.08 7.50
CA ALA A 138 17.70 -8.76 6.71
C ALA A 138 18.00 -7.71 5.65
N MET A 139 17.41 -7.86 4.47
CA MET A 139 17.42 -6.84 3.41
C MET A 139 16.49 -5.68 3.81
N ILE A 140 16.65 -4.54 3.18
CA ILE A 140 15.85 -3.34 3.45
C ILE A 140 15.40 -2.75 2.13
N VAL A 141 14.11 -2.59 1.93
CA VAL A 141 13.55 -1.80 0.83
C VAL A 141 13.11 -0.45 1.35
N CYS A 142 13.59 0.62 0.74
CA CYS A 142 13.02 1.95 0.83
C CYS A 142 12.15 2.16 -0.41
N THR A 143 10.84 2.37 -0.26
CA THR A 143 9.92 2.56 -1.39
C THR A 143 9.19 3.89 -1.28
N GLY A 144 9.15 4.66 -2.38
CA GLY A 144 8.52 5.96 -2.49
C GLY A 144 9.20 6.86 -3.51
N GLY A 145 8.43 7.41 -4.42
CA GLY A 145 8.89 8.25 -5.52
C GLY A 145 9.05 9.73 -5.17
N GLY A 146 8.98 10.57 -6.18
CA GLY A 146 9.14 12.02 -6.04
C GLY A 146 7.84 12.71 -5.63
N THR A 147 7.86 13.38 -4.47
CA THR A 147 6.71 14.16 -3.95
C THR A 147 7.10 15.62 -3.64
N ALA A 148 8.35 16.00 -3.87
CA ALA A 148 8.85 17.35 -3.63
C ALA A 148 8.54 18.29 -4.80
N ARG A 149 7.65 19.26 -4.59
CA ARG A 149 7.19 20.19 -5.64
C ARG A 149 8.32 21.02 -6.24
N ASP A 150 9.24 21.49 -5.42
CA ASP A 150 10.29 22.44 -5.80
C ASP A 150 11.63 21.74 -6.06
N ASN A 151 11.69 20.38 -5.87
CA ASN A 151 12.86 19.54 -6.12
C ASN A 151 12.46 18.20 -6.78
N PRO A 152 12.19 18.19 -8.09
CA PRO A 152 11.72 16.99 -8.79
C PRO A 152 12.71 15.82 -8.80
N SER A 153 13.98 16.05 -8.48
CA SER A 153 15.01 15.00 -8.41
C SER A 153 15.02 14.27 -7.06
N ALA A 154 14.40 14.84 -6.03
CA ALA A 154 14.31 14.21 -4.71
C ALA A 154 13.19 13.16 -4.71
N THR A 155 13.53 11.95 -4.27
CA THR A 155 12.57 10.86 -4.05
C THR A 155 12.55 10.46 -2.58
N GLU A 156 11.42 10.01 -2.08
CA GLU A 156 11.28 9.53 -0.71
C GLU A 156 12.27 8.41 -0.43
N ALA A 157 12.29 7.38 -1.27
CA ALA A 157 13.19 6.24 -1.15
C ALA A 157 14.68 6.64 -1.22
N GLY A 158 15.02 7.58 -2.10
CA GLY A 158 16.39 8.10 -2.19
C GLY A 158 16.82 8.79 -0.91
N LYS A 159 15.96 9.63 -0.31
CA LYS A 159 16.23 10.31 0.96
C LYS A 159 16.29 9.35 2.14
N MET A 160 15.42 8.33 2.16
CA MET A 160 15.45 7.27 3.16
C MET A 160 16.78 6.50 3.11
N ALA A 161 17.21 6.10 1.93
CA ALA A 161 18.46 5.36 1.73
C ALA A 161 19.70 6.21 2.09
N GLU A 162 19.70 7.50 1.79
CA GLU A 162 20.75 8.44 2.20
C GLU A 162 20.86 8.49 3.73
N TRP A 163 19.73 8.72 4.41
CA TRP A 163 19.66 8.79 5.86
C TRP A 163 20.12 7.49 6.54
N LEU A 164 19.69 6.33 6.03
CA LEU A 164 20.08 5.03 6.59
C LEU A 164 21.60 4.80 6.50
N ARG A 165 22.23 5.13 5.37
CA ARG A 165 23.69 5.03 5.20
C ARG A 165 24.43 5.94 6.17
N GLU A 166 23.98 7.19 6.33
CA GLU A 166 24.54 8.15 7.26
C GLU A 166 24.40 7.69 8.73
N ASN A 167 23.37 6.87 9.02
CA ASN A 167 23.11 6.32 10.35
C ASN A 167 23.66 4.89 10.53
N GLY A 168 24.58 4.45 9.67
CA GLY A 168 25.38 3.23 9.87
C GLY A 168 24.74 1.93 9.38
N VAL A 169 23.67 2.00 8.59
CA VAL A 169 23.12 0.82 7.92
C VAL A 169 23.99 0.47 6.70
N GLU A 170 24.38 -0.81 6.60
CA GLU A 170 25.24 -1.30 5.53
C GLU A 170 24.60 -1.07 4.15
N PRO A 171 25.25 -0.36 3.22
CA PRO A 171 24.68 -0.02 1.91
C PRO A 171 24.25 -1.21 1.07
N SER A 172 24.96 -2.35 1.20
CA SER A 172 24.65 -3.59 0.47
C SER A 172 23.28 -4.20 0.82
N ARG A 173 22.72 -3.83 1.96
CA ARG A 173 21.40 -4.27 2.42
C ARG A 173 20.26 -3.39 1.89
N ILE A 174 20.56 -2.19 1.35
CA ILE A 174 19.56 -1.17 1.03
C ILE A 174 19.18 -1.26 -0.44
N ILE A 175 17.91 -1.56 -0.69
CA ILE A 175 17.26 -1.58 -2.00
C ILE A 175 16.42 -0.31 -2.12
N VAL A 176 16.47 0.37 -3.26
CA VAL A 176 15.77 1.63 -3.49
C VAL A 176 14.75 1.46 -4.60
N GLU A 177 13.48 1.60 -4.26
CA GLU A 177 12.37 1.72 -5.20
C GLU A 177 11.89 3.19 -5.20
N ASN A 178 12.14 3.94 -6.25
CA ASN A 178 11.95 5.39 -6.31
C ASN A 178 11.00 5.86 -7.42
N ARG A 179 10.16 4.97 -7.99
CA ARG A 179 9.25 5.26 -9.09
C ARG A 179 7.81 5.43 -8.65
N SER A 180 7.44 4.82 -7.53
CA SER A 180 6.07 4.77 -7.02
C SER A 180 5.53 6.15 -6.65
N GLN A 181 4.23 6.35 -6.89
CA GLN A 181 3.50 7.58 -6.53
C GLN A 181 2.35 7.30 -5.55
N THR A 182 2.00 6.03 -5.36
CA THR A 182 0.93 5.56 -4.48
C THR A 182 1.40 4.35 -3.68
N THR A 183 0.67 3.99 -2.62
CA THR A 183 0.98 2.80 -1.82
C THR A 183 0.79 1.50 -2.62
N ALA A 184 -0.17 1.46 -3.55
CA ALA A 184 -0.31 0.33 -4.47
C ALA A 184 0.95 0.17 -5.34
N GLN A 185 1.46 1.26 -5.91
CA GLN A 185 2.69 1.23 -6.70
C GLN A 185 3.92 0.88 -5.87
N ASN A 186 3.95 1.25 -4.56
CA ASN A 186 5.02 0.78 -3.67
C ASN A 186 5.07 -0.76 -3.65
N ALA A 187 3.91 -1.42 -3.52
CA ALA A 187 3.85 -2.88 -3.54
C ALA A 187 4.27 -3.44 -4.91
N VAL A 188 3.66 -2.98 -6.00
CA VAL A 188 3.94 -3.45 -7.37
C VAL A 188 5.42 -3.34 -7.72
N TYR A 189 6.01 -2.15 -7.57
CA TYR A 189 7.39 -1.92 -8.01
C TYR A 189 8.43 -2.53 -7.07
N THR A 190 8.10 -2.65 -5.78
CA THR A 190 8.94 -3.41 -4.85
C THR A 190 8.97 -4.88 -5.24
N MET A 191 7.80 -5.49 -5.48
CA MET A 191 7.74 -6.89 -5.91
C MET A 191 8.45 -7.13 -7.24
N ASP A 192 8.37 -6.20 -8.22
CA ASP A 192 9.13 -6.26 -9.46
C ASP A 192 10.66 -6.38 -9.21
N ILE A 193 11.17 -5.56 -8.27
CA ILE A 193 12.60 -5.57 -7.93
C ILE A 193 12.97 -6.85 -7.20
N LEU A 194 12.17 -7.28 -6.22
CA LEU A 194 12.44 -8.48 -5.44
C LEU A 194 12.43 -9.74 -6.31
N GLU A 195 11.45 -9.89 -7.18
CA GLU A 195 11.38 -11.04 -8.10
C GLU A 195 12.57 -11.13 -9.03
N LYS A 196 13.00 -9.98 -9.55
CA LYS A 196 14.04 -9.93 -10.56
C LYS A 196 15.44 -10.05 -9.97
N ASP A 197 15.72 -9.25 -8.93
CA ASP A 197 17.09 -8.98 -8.47
C ASP A 197 17.39 -9.60 -7.09
N PHE A 198 16.36 -9.99 -6.32
CA PHE A 198 16.48 -10.55 -4.96
C PHE A 198 15.55 -11.76 -4.76
N PRO A 199 15.62 -12.81 -5.60
CA PRO A 199 14.68 -13.92 -5.59
C PRO A 199 14.70 -14.75 -4.29
N GLN A 200 15.73 -14.62 -3.44
CA GLN A 200 15.80 -15.24 -2.13
C GLN A 200 14.87 -14.60 -1.11
N VAL A 201 14.43 -13.36 -1.33
CA VAL A 201 13.51 -12.68 -0.42
C VAL A 201 12.12 -13.30 -0.53
N SER A 202 11.66 -13.86 0.57
CA SER A 202 10.35 -14.52 0.69
C SER A 202 9.59 -14.12 1.95
N LYS A 203 10.20 -13.34 2.83
CA LYS A 203 9.63 -12.90 4.10
C LYS A 203 9.69 -11.40 4.19
N LEU A 204 8.53 -10.75 4.34
CA LEU A 204 8.45 -9.29 4.41
C LEU A 204 8.00 -8.86 5.81
N ALA A 205 8.54 -7.71 6.26
CA ALA A 205 8.05 -7.00 7.43
C ALA A 205 7.81 -5.53 7.06
N ILE A 206 6.59 -5.04 7.26
CA ILE A 206 6.19 -3.69 6.83
C ILE A 206 6.52 -2.67 7.92
N ILE A 207 7.21 -1.60 7.56
CA ILE A 207 7.58 -0.51 8.47
C ILE A 207 6.91 0.79 7.99
N SER A 208 6.12 1.42 8.86
CA SER A 208 5.41 2.67 8.53
C SER A 208 4.92 3.39 9.80
N SER A 209 4.02 4.37 9.63
CA SER A 209 3.21 4.88 10.75
C SER A 209 2.08 3.91 11.08
N ASP A 210 1.64 3.88 12.32
CA ASP A 210 0.63 2.93 12.84
C ASP A 210 -0.66 2.92 12.00
N TYR A 211 -1.20 4.09 11.68
CA TYR A 211 -2.40 4.22 10.85
C TYR A 211 -2.24 3.69 9.42
N HIS A 212 -1.00 3.49 8.94
CA HIS A 212 -0.70 3.06 7.57
C HIS A 212 -0.30 1.58 7.46
N ILE A 213 0.01 0.93 8.58
CA ILE A 213 0.47 -0.48 8.61
C ILE A 213 -0.55 -1.41 7.97
N ALA A 214 -1.83 -1.35 8.38
CA ALA A 214 -2.86 -2.23 7.85
C ALA A 214 -2.97 -2.14 6.31
N THR A 215 -2.89 -0.93 5.76
CA THR A 215 -2.88 -0.72 4.31
C THR A 215 -1.63 -1.29 3.64
N GLY A 216 -0.46 -1.11 4.24
CA GLY A 216 0.78 -1.70 3.73
C GLY A 216 0.74 -3.23 3.70
N VAL A 217 0.34 -3.86 4.82
CA VAL A 217 0.18 -5.32 4.92
C VAL A 217 -0.80 -5.84 3.88
N LEU A 218 -1.96 -5.19 3.76
CA LEU A 218 -2.98 -5.55 2.78
C LEU A 218 -2.44 -5.51 1.34
N LEU A 219 -1.80 -4.41 0.94
CA LEU A 219 -1.40 -4.22 -0.45
C LEU A 219 -0.22 -5.11 -0.85
N PHE A 220 0.78 -5.30 0.02
CA PHE A 220 1.87 -6.22 -0.25
C PHE A 220 1.41 -7.68 -0.25
N GLY A 221 0.50 -8.06 0.65
CA GLY A 221 -0.11 -9.39 0.66
C GLY A 221 -0.99 -9.63 -0.57
N ALA A 222 -1.84 -8.66 -0.94
CA ALA A 222 -2.67 -8.74 -2.14
C ALA A 222 -1.82 -8.84 -3.41
N GLU A 223 -0.74 -8.07 -3.51
CA GLU A 223 0.17 -8.14 -4.66
C GLU A 223 0.86 -9.51 -4.76
N ALA A 224 1.28 -10.10 -3.64
CA ALA A 224 1.82 -11.46 -3.63
C ALA A 224 0.79 -12.49 -4.11
N ILE A 225 -0.46 -12.40 -3.65
CA ILE A 225 -1.56 -13.26 -4.09
C ILE A 225 -1.84 -13.09 -5.60
N LEU A 226 -1.93 -11.86 -6.08
CA LEU A 226 -2.21 -11.57 -7.49
C LEU A 226 -1.11 -12.10 -8.43
N ARG A 227 0.15 -12.12 -7.98
CA ARG A 227 1.31 -12.64 -8.71
C ARG A 227 1.52 -14.15 -8.58
N ASP A 228 0.64 -14.88 -7.87
CA ASP A 228 0.83 -16.29 -7.54
C ASP A 228 2.13 -16.58 -6.74
N ARG A 229 2.59 -15.59 -5.95
CA ARG A 229 3.79 -15.67 -5.10
C ARG A 229 3.42 -16.20 -3.70
N SER A 230 2.94 -17.44 -3.64
CA SER A 230 2.61 -18.11 -2.36
C SER A 230 3.83 -18.37 -1.47
N ASP A 231 5.03 -18.18 -2.01
CA ASP A 231 6.30 -18.24 -1.28
C ASP A 231 6.59 -16.95 -0.50
N VAL A 232 5.94 -15.82 -0.85
CA VAL A 232 6.11 -14.54 -0.17
C VAL A 232 5.08 -14.38 0.94
N GLU A 233 5.56 -14.15 2.15
CA GLU A 233 4.73 -14.00 3.36
C GLU A 233 5.02 -12.68 4.08
N ILE A 234 3.96 -11.98 4.49
CA ILE A 234 4.10 -10.82 5.37
C ILE A 234 4.13 -11.32 6.81
N LEU A 235 5.34 -11.47 7.37
CA LEU A 235 5.52 -12.07 8.71
C LEU A 235 5.19 -11.13 9.85
N SER A 236 5.40 -9.82 9.65
CA SER A 236 5.31 -8.87 10.76
C SER A 236 5.25 -7.42 10.26
N ASN A 237 5.19 -6.52 11.21
CA ASN A 237 5.28 -5.08 10.99
C ASN A 237 5.96 -4.40 12.17
N ALA A 238 6.39 -3.14 11.97
CA ALA A 238 6.72 -2.25 13.07
C ALA A 238 6.29 -0.82 12.72
N ALA A 239 5.76 -0.10 13.69
CA ALA A 239 5.17 1.19 13.46
C ALA A 239 5.72 2.27 14.38
N TRP A 240 6.00 3.44 13.80
CA TRP A 240 6.00 4.66 14.59
C TRP A 240 4.55 5.07 14.89
N LYS A 241 4.30 5.39 16.17
CA LYS A 241 2.99 5.86 16.60
C LYS A 241 2.79 7.31 16.23
N ALA A 242 2.00 7.56 15.19
CA ALA A 242 1.68 8.89 14.74
C ALA A 242 0.72 9.61 15.70
N PRO A 243 0.86 10.94 15.91
CA PRO A 243 -0.05 11.70 16.76
C PRO A 243 -1.47 11.80 16.16
N ALA A 244 -1.60 11.64 14.85
CA ALA A 244 -2.86 11.61 14.13
C ALA A 244 -2.65 10.98 12.75
N GLY A 245 -3.67 10.30 12.25
CA GLY A 245 -3.71 9.71 10.92
C GLY A 245 -4.79 8.63 10.87
N THR A 246 -5.48 8.53 9.76
CA THR A 246 -6.40 7.42 9.46
C THR A 246 -6.43 7.21 7.96
N LEU A 247 -6.54 5.96 7.53
CA LEU A 247 -6.87 5.61 6.15
C LEU A 247 -8.21 4.90 6.16
N SER A 248 -9.12 5.36 5.32
CA SER A 248 -10.46 4.75 5.24
C SER A 248 -10.43 3.42 4.49
N PRO A 249 -11.40 2.51 4.73
CA PRO A 249 -11.56 1.33 3.89
C PRO A 249 -11.75 1.68 2.40
N MET A 250 -12.39 2.81 2.09
CA MET A 250 -12.55 3.26 0.71
C MET A 250 -11.22 3.65 0.07
N PHE A 251 -10.27 4.24 0.83
CA PHE A 251 -8.91 4.45 0.34
C PHE A 251 -8.21 3.12 0.01
N GLN A 252 -8.37 2.10 0.88
CA GLN A 252 -7.84 0.76 0.63
C GLN A 252 -8.50 0.11 -0.61
N ALA A 253 -9.81 0.33 -0.82
CA ALA A 253 -10.51 -0.11 -2.03
C ALA A 253 -9.89 0.47 -3.30
N GLY A 254 -9.70 1.78 -3.35
CA GLY A 254 -9.02 2.43 -4.49
C GLY A 254 -7.63 1.86 -4.73
N ALA A 255 -6.85 1.61 -3.66
CA ALA A 255 -5.52 1.05 -3.78
C ALA A 255 -5.52 -0.40 -4.29
N LEU A 256 -6.48 -1.24 -3.87
CA LEU A 256 -6.65 -2.60 -4.38
C LEU A 256 -7.05 -2.60 -5.86
N ILE A 257 -7.90 -1.68 -6.30
CA ILE A 257 -8.26 -1.52 -7.72
C ILE A 257 -7.06 -1.03 -8.54
N GLU A 258 -6.21 -0.18 -7.97
CA GLU A 258 -4.97 0.23 -8.64
C GLU A 258 -4.01 -0.95 -8.88
N LEU A 259 -3.96 -1.97 -8.00
CA LEU A 259 -3.18 -3.19 -8.22
C LEU A 259 -3.61 -3.96 -9.47
N LEU A 260 -4.89 -3.91 -9.86
CA LEU A 260 -5.37 -4.47 -11.13
C LEU A 260 -4.86 -3.71 -12.35
N GLY A 261 -4.38 -2.48 -12.17
CA GLY A 261 -4.02 -1.56 -13.25
C GLY A 261 -5.13 -0.59 -13.66
N ASP A 262 -6.30 -0.65 -13.04
CA ASP A 262 -7.41 0.28 -13.28
C ASP A 262 -7.20 1.61 -12.51
N ARG A 263 -6.29 2.40 -13.03
CA ARG A 263 -5.93 3.69 -12.40
C ARG A 263 -7.06 4.70 -12.43
N GLN A 264 -7.93 4.67 -13.45
CA GLN A 264 -9.01 5.64 -13.53
C GLN A 264 -10.02 5.42 -12.41
N THR A 265 -10.53 4.21 -12.27
CA THR A 265 -11.45 3.87 -11.18
C THR A 265 -10.82 4.09 -9.80
N ALA A 266 -9.54 3.72 -9.63
CA ALA A 266 -8.81 3.97 -8.39
C ALA A 266 -8.77 5.47 -8.05
N TYR A 267 -8.49 6.34 -9.02
CA TYR A 267 -8.45 7.79 -8.80
C TYR A 267 -9.84 8.36 -8.51
N ASP A 268 -10.87 7.89 -9.18
CA ASP A 268 -12.24 8.32 -8.89
C ASP A 268 -12.63 8.01 -7.44
N ILE A 269 -12.18 6.87 -6.91
CA ILE A 269 -12.36 6.50 -5.51
C ILE A 269 -11.48 7.38 -4.58
N TYR A 270 -10.20 7.60 -4.90
CA TYR A 270 -9.29 8.42 -4.09
C TYR A 270 -9.77 9.88 -3.96
N PHE A 271 -10.40 10.42 -5.01
CA PHE A 271 -10.87 11.80 -5.06
C PHE A 271 -12.35 11.97 -4.72
N ASP A 272 -13.02 10.90 -4.27
CA ASP A 272 -14.44 10.91 -3.91
C ASP A 272 -15.36 11.35 -5.09
N THR A 273 -14.99 10.94 -6.30
CA THR A 273 -15.74 11.18 -7.53
C THR A 273 -16.42 9.91 -8.06
N TYR A 274 -16.17 8.77 -7.40
CA TYR A 274 -16.76 7.49 -7.75
C TYR A 274 -18.23 7.43 -7.35
N ASP A 275 -19.11 7.04 -8.28
CA ASP A 275 -20.54 6.87 -8.01
C ASP A 275 -20.82 5.51 -7.38
N ILE A 276 -20.83 5.46 -6.05
CA ILE A 276 -21.12 4.25 -5.28
C ILE A 276 -22.57 3.76 -5.44
N HIS A 277 -23.51 4.62 -5.87
CA HIS A 277 -24.93 4.28 -5.95
C HIS A 277 -25.24 3.28 -7.06
N GLU A 278 -24.35 3.10 -8.03
CA GLU A 278 -24.46 2.00 -8.99
C GLU A 278 -24.30 0.62 -8.33
N ILE A 279 -23.60 0.55 -7.20
CA ILE A 279 -23.30 -0.70 -6.47
C ILE A 279 -24.19 -0.83 -5.23
N ILE A 280 -24.42 0.29 -4.54
CA ILE A 280 -25.20 0.37 -3.30
C ILE A 280 -26.38 1.32 -3.56
N PRO A 281 -27.54 0.82 -4.02
CA PRO A 281 -28.72 1.66 -4.22
C PRO A 281 -29.11 2.40 -2.94
N LEU A 282 -29.51 3.66 -3.09
CA LEU A 282 -30.15 4.40 -2.00
C LEU A 282 -31.53 3.80 -1.76
N ASP A 283 -31.81 3.29 -0.56
CA ASP A 283 -33.14 2.86 -0.11
C ASP A 283 -34.09 4.06 0.02
#